data_5a3d3e5b74af5a9ac4ebf41a9f5d9a9d
#
_entry.id   5a3d3e5b74af5a9ac4ebf41a9f5d9a9d
#
_cell.length_a   1.000
_cell.length_b   1.000
_cell.length_c   1.000
_cell.angle_alpha   90.00
_cell.angle_beta   90.00
_cell.angle_gamma   90.00
#
_symmetry.space_group_name_H-M   'P 1'
#
loop_
_entity.id
_entity.type
_entity.pdbx_description
1 polymer ?
#
loop_
_entity_poly.entity_id
_entity_poly.type
_entity_poly.pdbx_seq_one_letter_code
_entity_poly.pdbx_strand_id
1 'polypeptide(L)'
;MPFDVAEALRDLGFRCAPAAIASLLEEATKTRLSPAQVCERLAKLERRERDARNLARRTSAATLGPFATLDTFDWNHPRNVERSLYERLLGLDFIEHGENVLLRGPSGVG
;
A
#
# COMPACT_ATOMS: atom_id res chain seq x y z
N MET A 1 -8.51 36.29 10.46
CA MET A 1 -7.52 35.24 10.16
C MET A 1 -7.96 34.46 8.93
N PRO A 2 -7.10 34.25 7.96
CA PRO A 2 -7.48 33.40 6.86
C PRO A 2 -7.72 31.97 7.36
N PHE A 3 -8.68 31.28 6.78
CA PHE A 3 -9.00 29.92 7.12
C PHE A 3 -7.94 28.98 6.52
N ASP A 4 -7.25 28.22 7.37
CA ASP A 4 -6.28 27.23 6.92
C ASP A 4 -6.98 25.90 6.67
N VAL A 5 -7.19 25.60 5.40
CA VAL A 5 -7.86 24.37 4.96
C VAL A 5 -7.07 23.13 5.36
N ALA A 6 -5.75 23.17 5.24
CA ALA A 6 -4.89 22.03 5.56
C ALA A 6 -4.95 21.69 7.04
N GLU A 7 -4.90 22.70 7.90
CA GLU A 7 -5.04 22.54 9.35
C GLU A 7 -6.40 21.97 9.72
N ALA A 8 -7.47 22.55 9.15
CA ALA A 8 -8.83 22.10 9.41
C ALA A 8 -9.05 20.64 9.01
N LEU A 9 -8.54 20.22 7.86
CA LEU A 9 -8.63 18.83 7.41
C LEU A 9 -7.85 17.89 8.35
N ARG A 10 -6.69 18.31 8.81
CA ARG A 10 -5.91 17.54 9.78
C ARG A 10 -6.68 17.36 11.08
N ASP A 11 -7.33 18.41 11.58
CA ASP A 11 -8.16 18.34 12.79
C ASP A 11 -9.33 17.38 12.63
N LEU A 12 -9.86 17.24 11.42
CA LEU A 12 -10.90 16.26 11.09
C LEU A 12 -10.39 14.83 10.93
N GLY A 13 -9.07 14.62 11.02
CA GLY A 13 -8.48 13.30 10.97
C GLY A 13 -7.82 12.93 9.64
N PHE A 14 -7.65 13.87 8.72
CA PHE A 14 -6.87 13.62 7.50
C PHE A 14 -5.40 13.36 7.84
N ARG A 15 -4.83 12.35 7.20
CA ARG A 15 -3.45 11.90 7.45
C ARG A 15 -2.44 12.42 6.42
N CYS A 16 -2.92 12.89 5.27
CA CYS A 16 -2.04 13.46 4.26
C CYS A 16 -1.35 14.73 4.77
N ALA A 17 -0.11 14.94 4.31
CA ALA A 17 0.70 16.07 4.75
C ALA A 17 0.05 17.40 4.35
N PRO A 18 0.07 18.44 5.20
CA PRO A 18 -0.44 19.76 4.84
C PRO A 18 0.17 20.33 3.56
N ALA A 19 1.46 20.09 3.33
CA ALA A 19 2.13 20.52 2.10
C ALA A 19 1.55 19.85 0.85
N ALA A 20 1.16 18.58 0.94
CA ALA A 20 0.52 17.87 -0.17
C ALA A 20 -0.87 18.43 -0.48
N ILE A 21 -1.63 18.79 0.55
CA ILE A 21 -2.94 19.44 0.37
C ILE A 21 -2.76 20.82 -0.29
N ALA A 22 -1.81 21.61 0.18
CA ALA A 22 -1.51 22.92 -0.38
C ALA A 22 -1.11 22.83 -1.86
N SER A 23 -0.26 21.87 -2.21
CA SER A 23 0.14 21.62 -3.60
C SER A 23 -1.03 21.21 -4.49
N LEU A 24 -1.93 20.39 -3.98
CA LEU A 24 -3.14 19.97 -4.71
C LEU A 24 -4.05 21.16 -4.98
N LEU A 25 -4.27 22.03 -4.00
CA LEU A 25 -5.12 23.22 -4.15
C LEU A 25 -4.50 24.21 -5.13
N GLU A 26 -3.18 24.39 -5.09
CA GLU A 26 -2.46 25.25 -6.03
C GLU A 26 -2.57 24.73 -7.47
N GLU A 27 -2.37 23.44 -7.67
CA GLU A 27 -2.54 22.80 -8.97
C GLU A 27 -3.98 22.91 -9.46
N ALA A 28 -4.95 22.71 -8.57
CA ALA A 28 -6.37 22.84 -8.88
C ALA A 28 -6.71 24.24 -9.41
N THR A 29 -6.13 25.27 -8.85
CA THR A 29 -6.29 26.65 -9.32
C THR A 29 -5.65 26.86 -10.69
N LYS A 30 -4.44 26.36 -10.89
CA LYS A 30 -3.71 26.48 -12.16
C LYS A 30 -4.41 25.76 -13.31
N THR A 31 -4.91 24.57 -13.07
CA THR A 31 -5.53 23.72 -14.09
C THR A 31 -7.06 23.85 -14.15
N ARG A 32 -7.62 24.72 -13.35
CA ARG A 32 -9.06 25.01 -13.31
C ARG A 32 -9.91 23.75 -13.09
N LEU A 33 -9.58 22.99 -12.09
CA LEU A 33 -10.34 21.80 -11.73
C LEU A 33 -11.73 22.19 -11.17
N SER A 34 -12.73 21.37 -11.49
CA SER A 34 -14.05 21.54 -10.87
C SER A 34 -14.01 21.19 -9.38
N PRO A 35 -14.94 21.67 -8.57
CA PRO A 35 -15.01 21.29 -7.16
C PRO A 35 -15.07 19.77 -6.95
N ALA A 36 -15.81 19.05 -7.79
CA ALA A 36 -15.89 17.59 -7.74
C ALA A 36 -14.53 16.92 -8.00
N GLN A 37 -13.78 17.43 -8.98
CA GLN A 37 -12.43 16.93 -9.28
C GLN A 37 -11.45 17.19 -8.13
N VAL A 38 -11.56 18.35 -7.46
CA VAL A 38 -10.74 18.66 -6.28
C VAL A 38 -11.03 17.66 -5.15
N CYS A 39 -12.30 17.41 -4.86
CA CYS A 39 -12.71 16.45 -3.84
C CYS A 39 -12.24 15.02 -4.19
N GLU A 40 -12.34 14.63 -5.45
CA GLU A 40 -11.85 13.33 -5.91
C GLU A 40 -10.35 13.15 -5.69
N ARG A 41 -9.56 14.15 -6.08
CA ARG A 41 -8.11 14.12 -5.89
C ARG A 41 -7.71 14.11 -4.42
N LEU A 42 -8.42 14.88 -3.60
CA LEU A 42 -8.20 14.90 -2.16
C LEU A 42 -8.50 13.53 -1.52
N ALA A 43 -9.62 12.91 -1.92
CA ALA A 43 -9.98 11.59 -1.44
C ALA A 43 -8.95 10.52 -1.86
N LYS A 44 -8.45 10.57 -3.08
CA LYS A 44 -7.39 9.67 -3.56
C LYS A 44 -6.07 9.88 -2.80
N LEU A 45 -5.69 11.12 -2.53
CA LEU A 45 -4.49 11.45 -1.76
C LEU A 45 -4.58 10.88 -0.35
N GLU A 46 -5.70 11.09 0.33
CA GLU A 46 -5.92 10.57 1.67
C GLU A 46 -5.96 9.05 1.72
N ARG A 47 -6.60 8.41 0.74
CA ARG A 47 -6.64 6.94 0.64
C ARG A 47 -5.24 6.35 0.52
N ARG A 48 -4.41 6.92 -0.35
CA ARG A 48 -3.01 6.47 -0.50
C ARG A 48 -2.24 6.54 0.81
N GLU A 49 -2.40 7.64 1.54
CA GLU A 49 -1.72 7.82 2.82
C GLU A 49 -2.21 6.80 3.86
N ARG A 50 -3.52 6.58 3.95
CA ARG A 50 -4.09 5.59 4.87
C ARG A 50 -3.69 4.18 4.51
N ASP A 51 -3.69 3.84 3.24
CA ASP A 51 -3.27 2.52 2.76
C ASP A 51 -1.79 2.26 3.08
N ALA A 52 -0.93 3.24 2.85
CA ALA A 52 0.49 3.14 3.19
C ALA A 52 0.71 2.95 4.69
N ARG A 53 0.01 3.70 5.54
CA ARG A 53 0.08 3.56 7.00
C ARG A 53 -0.44 2.22 7.48
N ASN A 54 -1.55 1.75 6.91
CA ASN A 54 -2.11 0.45 7.23
C ASN A 54 -1.17 -0.69 6.83
N LEU A 55 -0.55 -0.59 5.66
CA LEU A 55 0.45 -1.56 5.21
C LEU A 55 1.65 -1.57 6.15
N ALA A 56 2.20 -0.42 6.48
CA ALA A 56 3.34 -0.29 7.39
C ALA A 56 3.03 -0.91 8.76
N ARG A 57 1.84 -0.63 9.30
CA ARG A 57 1.39 -1.19 10.58
C ARG A 57 1.27 -2.71 10.52
N ARG A 58 0.66 -3.25 9.47
CA ARG A 58 0.50 -4.71 9.29
C ARG A 58 1.85 -5.40 9.11
N THR A 59 2.76 -4.79 8.34
CA THR A 59 4.11 -5.30 8.15
C THR A 59 4.88 -5.35 9.46
N SER A 60 4.80 -4.29 10.26
CA SER A 60 5.43 -4.25 11.57
C SER A 60 4.82 -5.28 12.52
N ALA A 61 3.50 -5.39 12.55
CA ALA A 61 2.79 -6.36 13.41
C ALA A 61 3.06 -7.81 13.02
N ALA A 62 3.38 -8.08 11.77
CA ALA A 62 3.72 -9.42 11.29
C ALA A 62 5.07 -9.93 11.80
N THR A 63 5.92 -9.06 12.35
CA THR A 63 7.22 -9.41 12.95
C THR A 63 8.14 -10.20 12.04
N LEU A 64 8.07 -9.94 10.73
CA LEU A 64 8.90 -10.63 9.72
C LEU A 64 10.34 -10.09 9.67
N GLY A 65 10.60 -8.95 10.30
CA GLY A 65 11.87 -8.26 10.18
C GLY A 65 12.11 -7.70 8.78
N PRO A 66 13.35 -7.31 8.46
CA PRO A 66 13.68 -6.85 7.12
C PRO A 66 13.52 -7.99 6.10
N PHE A 67 12.88 -7.71 4.98
CA PHE A 67 12.73 -8.69 3.89
C PHE A 67 12.78 -7.98 2.54
N ALA A 68 13.22 -8.70 1.53
CA ALA A 68 13.22 -8.23 0.16
C ALA A 68 11.83 -8.43 -0.47
N THR A 69 11.47 -7.55 -1.40
CA THR A 69 10.23 -7.72 -2.17
C THR A 69 10.35 -8.86 -3.17
N LEU A 70 9.22 -9.44 -3.56
CA LEU A 70 9.18 -10.62 -4.43
C LEU A 70 9.77 -10.35 -5.83
N ASP A 71 9.69 -9.12 -6.31
CA ASP A 71 10.26 -8.72 -7.61
C ASP A 71 11.79 -8.87 -7.66
N THR A 72 12.45 -8.90 -6.49
CA THR A 72 13.90 -9.14 -6.38
C THR A 72 14.27 -10.60 -6.24
N PHE A 73 13.27 -11.51 -6.18
CA PHE A 73 13.53 -12.94 -6.01
C PHE A 73 14.08 -13.56 -7.30
N ASP A 74 15.17 -14.33 -7.19
CA ASP A 74 15.78 -15.04 -8.32
C ASP A 74 15.08 -16.37 -8.54
N TRP A 75 14.17 -16.41 -9.49
CA TRP A 75 13.42 -17.62 -9.84
C TRP A 75 14.28 -18.71 -10.54
N ASN A 76 15.46 -18.35 -10.99
CA ASN A 76 16.38 -19.29 -11.65
C ASN A 76 17.26 -20.07 -10.65
N HIS A 77 17.37 -19.58 -9.42
CA HIS A 77 18.20 -20.20 -8.39
C HIS A 77 17.60 -21.50 -7.84
N PRO A 78 16.30 -21.57 -7.48
CA PRO A 78 15.72 -22.80 -6.98
C PRO A 78 15.62 -23.87 -8.08
N ARG A 79 15.94 -25.11 -7.73
CA ARG A 79 15.88 -26.23 -8.70
C ARG A 79 14.48 -26.78 -8.91
N ASN A 80 13.69 -26.84 -7.86
CA ASN A 80 12.36 -27.46 -7.83
C ASN A 80 11.29 -26.53 -7.28
N VAL A 81 11.20 -25.34 -7.87
CA VAL A 81 10.17 -24.34 -7.49
C VAL A 81 9.33 -24.05 -8.72
N GLU A 82 8.02 -24.32 -8.61
CA GLU A 82 7.07 -24.00 -9.65
C GLU A 82 6.58 -22.57 -9.45
N ARG A 83 7.08 -21.64 -10.27
CA ARG A 83 6.78 -20.22 -10.16
C ARG A 83 5.28 -19.92 -10.24
N SER A 84 4.58 -20.56 -11.19
CA SER A 84 3.15 -20.33 -11.36
C SER A 84 2.33 -20.71 -10.13
N LEU A 85 2.72 -21.78 -9.45
CA LEU A 85 2.08 -22.22 -8.20
C LEU A 85 2.31 -21.21 -7.09
N TYR A 86 3.53 -20.71 -6.94
CA TYR A 86 3.87 -19.70 -5.94
C TYR A 86 3.12 -18.39 -6.18
N GLU A 87 3.02 -17.96 -7.42
CA GLU A 87 2.26 -16.76 -7.79
C GLU A 87 0.77 -16.91 -7.43
N ARG A 88 0.19 -18.10 -7.65
CA ARG A 88 -1.18 -18.40 -7.22
C ARG A 88 -1.33 -18.36 -5.71
N LEU A 89 -0.38 -18.91 -4.96
CA LEU A 89 -0.40 -18.88 -3.49
C LEU A 89 -0.34 -17.45 -2.95
N LEU A 90 0.43 -16.59 -3.59
CA LEU A 90 0.54 -15.18 -3.20
C LEU A 90 -0.74 -14.39 -3.47
N GLY A 91 -1.62 -14.87 -4.37
CA GLY A 91 -2.95 -14.32 -4.57
C GLY A 91 -3.93 -14.65 -3.43
N LEU A 92 -3.56 -15.55 -2.53
CA LEU A 92 -4.32 -15.95 -1.34
C LEU A 92 -5.68 -16.60 -1.62
N ASP A 93 -5.91 -17.11 -2.82
CA ASP A 93 -7.17 -17.77 -3.18
C ASP A 93 -7.46 -19.00 -2.31
N PHE A 94 -6.39 -19.68 -1.82
CA PHE A 94 -6.54 -20.84 -0.95
C PHE A 94 -7.27 -20.51 0.36
N ILE A 95 -7.20 -19.27 0.83
CA ILE A 95 -7.90 -18.84 2.05
C ILE A 95 -9.41 -18.82 1.80
N GLU A 96 -9.85 -18.29 0.67
CA GLU A 96 -11.27 -18.25 0.31
C GLU A 96 -11.88 -19.64 0.13
N HIS A 97 -11.10 -20.58 -0.39
CA HIS A 97 -11.54 -21.96 -0.61
C HIS A 97 -11.33 -22.89 0.60
N GLY A 98 -10.79 -22.36 1.70
CA GLY A 98 -10.51 -23.16 2.90
C GLY A 98 -9.47 -24.25 2.69
N GLU A 99 -8.58 -24.08 1.72
CA GLU A 99 -7.51 -25.03 1.43
C GLU A 99 -6.28 -24.79 2.30
N ASN A 100 -5.52 -25.86 2.55
CA ASN A 100 -4.28 -25.77 3.30
C ASN A 100 -3.07 -25.76 2.35
N VAL A 101 -2.03 -25.05 2.76
CA VAL A 101 -0.75 -25.02 2.03
C VAL A 101 0.33 -25.65 2.90
N LEU A 102 1.07 -26.60 2.34
CA LEU A 102 2.21 -27.25 2.99
C LEU A 102 3.47 -27.02 2.19
N LEU A 103 4.47 -26.38 2.80
CA LEU A 103 5.79 -26.19 2.21
C LEU A 103 6.72 -27.26 2.76
N ARG A 104 7.35 -28.05 1.86
CA ARG A 104 8.26 -29.14 2.20
C ARG A 104 9.62 -28.91 1.55
N GLY A 105 10.66 -29.22 2.28
CA GLY A 105 12.02 -29.15 1.77
C GLY A 105 13.03 -29.66 2.78
N PRO A 106 14.28 -29.89 2.34
CA PRO A 106 15.35 -30.26 3.27
C PRO A 106 15.68 -29.12 4.22
N SER A 107 16.34 -29.43 5.31
CA SER A 107 16.78 -28.43 6.30
C SER A 107 17.74 -27.43 5.66
N GLY A 108 17.58 -26.15 6.01
CA GLY A 108 18.48 -25.08 5.57
C GLY A 108 18.18 -24.49 4.20
N VAL A 109 17.05 -24.79 3.60
CA VAL A 109 16.65 -24.19 2.31
C VAL A 109 15.88 -22.86 2.45
N GLY A 110 15.71 -22.37 3.66
CA GLY A 110 15.05 -21.09 3.93
C GLY A 110 13.60 -21.19 4.35
#